data_d925c2f932e4b9c6112533fb8374e90f
#
_entry.id   d925c2f932e4b9c6112533fb8374e90f
#
_cell.length_a   1.000
_cell.length_b   1.000
_cell.length_c   1.000
_cell.angle_alpha   90.00
_cell.angle_beta   90.00
_cell.angle_gamma   90.00
#
_symmetry.space_group_name_H-M   'P 1'
#
loop_
_entity.id
_entity.type
_entity.pdbx_description
1 polymer ?
#
loop_
_entity_poly.entity_id
_entity_poly.type
_entity_poly.pdbx_seq_one_letter_code
_entity_poly.pdbx_strand_id
1 'polypeptide(L)'
;AVESVYGSGTTFRVGLPVGRQHLPDEQVVDHSIRAEPSRATIELADIFTPMDAQRDGQPALVAKSSPSLETTDATASHILVVDDNSDLRAYISSVLQRQGYQVRTAHNGAMALEMIATEQPHLILTDLMMPGMSGLELLQEIRQDNRLSSTPVILLTAKVDDETRIEGVEQGADAYLGKPFNDRELLAEVRNLLALKMNEQKVKDLNQYLTESVLRRFLPESLVSKAAAGDLQLALQPEPRLITVLFSDIVGFTPLSDQLGARRLAQLLNEYLNAMTEAIFANGGTVDKFMGDGVLALFGAPEDLPPVEQAKRAIAAVHQMHDALTQLNQKWQLQDIPEIRVRYGVHQGDAVVGMFGGEVRADYTAIGPCVNIASRLQEVADPNGVLVSWTLAQHLSPDTLLDSRLVKLRGLATPLKVCSITL
;
A
#
# COMPACT_ATOMS: atom_id res chain seq x y z
N ALA A 1 1.51 18.66 -39.59
CA ALA A 1 1.13 17.92 -40.79
C ALA A 1 1.19 16.44 -40.50
N VAL A 2 0.34 15.66 -41.11
CA VAL A 2 0.31 14.19 -41.00
C VAL A 2 0.46 13.62 -42.42
N GLU A 3 1.42 12.76 -42.60
CA GLU A 3 1.63 12.03 -43.86
C GLU A 3 1.51 10.54 -43.55
N SER A 4 0.58 9.85 -44.24
CA SER A 4 0.36 8.40 -44.02
C SER A 4 0.31 7.70 -45.39
N VAL A 5 1.09 6.61 -45.49
CA VAL A 5 1.10 5.71 -46.63
C VAL A 5 0.72 4.31 -46.15
N TYR A 6 -0.33 3.75 -46.71
CA TYR A 6 -0.77 2.41 -46.36
C TYR A 6 0.34 1.37 -46.58
N GLY A 7 0.68 0.62 -45.54
CA GLY A 7 1.77 -0.37 -45.56
C GLY A 7 3.17 0.19 -45.27
N SER A 8 3.35 1.52 -45.18
CA SER A 8 4.66 2.16 -44.95
C SER A 8 4.71 3.02 -43.66
N GLY A 9 3.59 3.17 -42.96
CA GLY A 9 3.51 3.89 -41.70
C GLY A 9 2.96 5.31 -41.81
N THR A 10 2.89 6.01 -40.67
CA THR A 10 2.39 7.37 -40.53
C THR A 10 3.44 8.28 -39.89
N THR A 11 3.72 9.40 -40.52
CA THR A 11 4.64 10.42 -39.99
C THR A 11 3.85 11.66 -39.53
N PHE A 12 4.05 12.01 -38.27
CA PHE A 12 3.52 13.25 -37.68
C PHE A 12 4.63 14.30 -37.65
N ARG A 13 4.37 15.49 -38.22
CA ARG A 13 5.25 16.65 -38.09
C ARG A 13 4.56 17.74 -37.30
N VAL A 14 5.10 18.04 -36.13
CA VAL A 14 4.66 19.13 -35.25
C VAL A 14 5.66 20.26 -35.38
N GLY A 15 5.22 21.40 -35.92
CA GLY A 15 6.01 22.64 -35.97
C GLY A 15 5.58 23.54 -34.82
N LEU A 16 6.51 23.90 -33.95
CA LEU A 16 6.28 24.90 -32.90
C LEU A 16 6.93 26.23 -33.36
N PRO A 17 6.16 27.32 -33.42
CA PRO A 17 6.73 28.62 -33.75
C PRO A 17 7.72 29.07 -32.67
N VAL A 18 8.87 29.58 -33.08
CA VAL A 18 9.89 30.12 -32.18
C VAL A 18 9.72 31.59 -32.01
N GLY A 19 9.79 32.11 -30.78
CA GLY A 19 9.65 33.51 -30.44
C GLY A 19 8.25 33.89 -29.91
N ARG A 20 8.06 35.17 -29.58
CA ARG A 20 6.87 35.68 -28.87
C ARG A 20 5.75 36.18 -29.78
N GLN A 21 6.00 36.36 -31.08
CA GLN A 21 5.09 37.04 -32.03
C GLN A 21 3.76 36.31 -32.27
N HIS A 22 3.64 35.07 -31.87
CA HIS A 22 2.45 34.25 -32.05
C HIS A 22 1.62 34.06 -30.77
N LEU A 23 2.05 34.69 -29.65
CA LEU A 23 1.33 34.66 -28.39
C LEU A 23 0.61 35.96 -28.12
N PRO A 24 -0.62 35.97 -27.60
CA PRO A 24 -1.28 37.19 -27.14
C PRO A 24 -0.46 37.84 -26.02
N ASP A 25 -0.40 39.20 -26.03
CA ASP A 25 0.38 39.98 -25.05
C ASP A 25 0.02 39.67 -23.58
N GLU A 26 -1.21 39.27 -23.32
CA GLU A 26 -1.72 38.86 -22.00
C GLU A 26 -1.13 37.52 -21.49
N GLN A 27 -0.54 36.71 -22.37
CA GLN A 27 0.06 35.40 -22.04
C GLN A 27 1.59 35.46 -22.00
N VAL A 28 2.19 36.61 -22.26
CA VAL A 28 3.64 36.80 -22.23
C VAL A 28 4.05 37.38 -20.88
N VAL A 29 4.71 36.59 -20.06
CA VAL A 29 5.28 37.03 -18.78
C VAL A 29 6.76 37.34 -18.98
N ASP A 30 7.16 38.60 -18.72
CA ASP A 30 8.53 39.11 -18.98
C ASP A 30 9.58 38.70 -17.92
N HIS A 31 9.17 37.99 -16.89
CA HIS A 31 10.08 37.51 -15.87
C HIS A 31 10.18 35.99 -15.91
N SER A 32 11.41 35.48 -15.84
CA SER A 32 11.65 34.07 -15.56
C SER A 32 11.12 33.74 -14.15
N ILE A 33 9.85 33.34 -14.07
CA ILE A 33 9.33 32.70 -12.86
C ILE A 33 10.09 31.40 -12.73
N ARG A 34 11.00 31.32 -11.77
CA ARG A 34 11.46 30.03 -11.28
C ARG A 34 10.18 29.29 -10.89
N ALA A 35 9.90 28.20 -11.56
CA ALA A 35 8.82 27.32 -11.17
C ALA A 35 9.06 26.95 -9.70
N GLU A 36 8.25 27.49 -8.82
CA GLU A 36 8.18 26.99 -7.46
C GLU A 36 7.73 25.53 -7.54
N PRO A 37 8.32 24.64 -6.76
CA PRO A 37 7.89 23.25 -6.73
C PRO A 37 6.38 23.24 -6.48
N SER A 38 5.66 22.46 -7.26
CA SER A 38 4.21 22.36 -7.14
C SER A 38 3.85 21.99 -5.68
N ARG A 39 2.69 22.45 -5.23
CA ARG A 39 2.18 22.16 -3.87
C ARG A 39 2.27 20.66 -3.51
N ALA A 40 2.08 19.78 -4.50
CA ALA A 40 2.26 18.35 -4.37
C ALA A 40 3.72 17.94 -4.04
N THR A 41 4.71 18.66 -4.54
CA THR A 41 6.13 18.38 -4.26
C THR A 41 6.52 18.84 -2.85
N ILE A 42 5.91 19.91 -2.35
CA ILE A 42 6.10 20.43 -0.99
C ILE A 42 5.42 19.51 0.02
N GLU A 43 4.19 19.07 -0.25
CA GLU A 43 3.46 18.13 0.61
C GLU A 43 4.14 16.75 0.68
N LEU A 44 4.79 16.29 -0.39
CA LEU A 44 5.59 15.06 -0.39
C LEU A 44 6.91 15.22 0.41
N ALA A 45 7.53 16.40 0.39
CA ALA A 45 8.76 16.65 1.16
C ALA A 45 8.51 16.66 2.67
N ASP A 46 7.35 17.17 3.12
CA ASP A 46 6.97 17.19 4.54
C ASP A 46 6.64 15.80 5.09
N ILE A 47 6.25 14.86 4.21
CA ILE A 47 5.96 13.46 4.60
C ILE A 47 7.25 12.65 4.81
N PHE A 48 8.37 13.06 4.21
CA PHE A 48 9.63 12.30 4.21
C PHE A 48 10.75 12.88 5.09
N THR A 49 10.46 13.82 5.99
CA THR A 49 11.48 14.29 6.96
C THR A 49 11.50 13.37 8.18
N PRO A 50 12.59 12.63 8.45
CA PRO A 50 12.73 11.91 9.70
C PRO A 50 12.82 12.91 10.86
N MET A 51 12.00 12.74 11.89
CA MET A 51 12.09 13.47 13.15
C MET A 51 13.34 12.98 13.90
N ASP A 52 14.52 13.51 13.56
CA ASP A 52 15.68 13.52 14.46
C ASP A 52 16.82 14.32 13.83
N ALA A 53 16.88 15.61 14.10
CA ALA A 53 18.11 16.41 14.16
C ALA A 53 17.80 17.85 14.58
N GLN A 54 17.62 18.07 15.87
CA GLN A 54 17.92 19.38 16.46
C GLN A 54 19.34 19.34 17.03
N ARG A 55 20.27 20.06 16.40
CA ARG A 55 21.34 20.79 17.09
C ARG A 55 22.11 21.70 16.14
N ASP A 56 21.99 22.98 16.45
CA ASP A 56 22.93 24.11 16.35
C ASP A 56 23.97 24.23 15.22
N GLY A 57 23.91 25.40 14.54
CA GLY A 57 25.12 26.09 14.13
C GLY A 57 25.25 26.50 12.67
N GLN A 58 24.90 27.76 12.36
CA GLN A 58 25.40 28.69 11.33
C GLN A 58 25.72 28.23 9.89
N PRO A 59 25.42 29.07 8.88
CA PRO A 59 25.51 28.69 7.48
C PRO A 59 26.87 28.91 6.87
N ALA A 60 27.46 27.90 6.30
CA ALA A 60 28.60 28.01 5.40
C ALA A 60 28.12 27.90 3.93
N LEU A 61 28.41 28.96 3.17
CA LEU A 61 28.30 29.00 1.71
C LEU A 61 29.19 27.92 1.10
N VAL A 62 28.58 26.95 0.42
CA VAL A 62 29.32 25.99 -0.42
C VAL A 62 28.76 25.99 -1.83
N ALA A 63 29.71 26.10 -2.76
CA ALA A 63 29.55 26.26 -4.19
C ALA A 63 28.71 25.18 -4.86
N LYS A 64 27.97 25.62 -5.90
CA LYS A 64 27.24 24.78 -6.84
C LYS A 64 28.19 23.83 -7.59
N SER A 65 28.04 22.54 -7.36
CA SER A 65 28.49 21.52 -8.29
C SER A 65 27.28 21.01 -9.08
N SER A 66 27.43 20.93 -10.40
CA SER A 66 26.44 20.40 -11.35
C SER A 66 25.98 18.99 -10.98
N PRO A 67 24.75 18.59 -11.27
CA PRO A 67 24.32 17.23 -11.04
C PRO A 67 25.05 16.31 -12.03
N SER A 68 26.03 15.59 -11.52
CA SER A 68 26.54 14.38 -12.17
C SER A 68 25.39 13.39 -12.23
N LEU A 69 25.12 12.82 -13.39
CA LEU A 69 24.27 11.65 -13.58
C LEU A 69 24.62 10.63 -12.48
N GLU A 70 23.67 10.37 -11.62
CA GLU A 70 23.76 9.32 -10.62
C GLU A 70 24.08 8.02 -11.35
N THR A 71 25.31 7.56 -11.18
CA THR A 71 25.69 6.18 -11.48
C THR A 71 24.82 5.32 -10.55
N THR A 72 23.76 4.74 -11.10
CA THR A 72 23.02 3.65 -10.48
C THR A 72 24.01 2.67 -9.84
N ASP A 73 23.73 2.22 -8.64
CA ASP A 73 24.46 1.20 -7.87
C ASP A 73 24.65 -0.09 -8.67
N ALA A 74 25.47 -0.03 -9.73
CA ALA A 74 25.90 -1.18 -10.52
C ALA A 74 26.88 -2.09 -9.75
N THR A 75 27.39 -1.59 -8.61
CA THR A 75 28.46 -2.23 -7.84
C THR A 75 28.04 -3.43 -7.01
N ALA A 76 26.73 -3.76 -6.96
CA ALA A 76 26.25 -4.90 -6.18
C ALA A 76 25.58 -6.02 -7.02
N SER A 77 25.47 -5.87 -8.35
CA SER A 77 24.77 -6.88 -9.16
C SER A 77 25.64 -8.10 -9.44
N HIS A 78 25.14 -9.29 -9.07
CA HIS A 78 25.79 -10.58 -9.30
C HIS A 78 25.36 -11.15 -10.65
N ILE A 79 26.32 -11.47 -11.51
CA ILE A 79 26.09 -12.03 -12.84
C ILE A 79 26.73 -13.41 -12.91
N LEU A 80 25.96 -14.40 -13.38
CA LEU A 80 26.47 -15.75 -13.66
C LEU A 80 26.72 -15.89 -15.14
N VAL A 81 27.97 -16.24 -15.50
CA VAL A 81 28.38 -16.51 -16.88
C VAL A 81 28.60 -18.00 -17.06
N VAL A 82 27.87 -18.60 -18.00
CA VAL A 82 27.91 -20.05 -18.29
C VAL A 82 28.30 -20.27 -19.75
N ASP A 83 29.44 -20.90 -19.97
CA ASP A 83 29.95 -21.20 -21.32
C ASP A 83 31.00 -22.32 -21.18
N ASP A 84 31.07 -23.26 -22.07
CA ASP A 84 32.06 -24.34 -22.00
C ASP A 84 33.47 -23.88 -22.43
N ASN A 85 33.57 -22.78 -23.20
CA ASN A 85 34.80 -22.18 -23.63
C ASN A 85 35.41 -21.31 -22.51
N SER A 86 36.57 -21.76 -21.97
CA SER A 86 37.27 -21.06 -20.87
C SER A 86 37.70 -19.64 -21.23
N ASP A 87 38.15 -19.43 -22.49
CA ASP A 87 38.71 -18.15 -22.92
C ASP A 87 37.59 -17.11 -23.07
N LEU A 88 36.43 -17.53 -23.62
CA LEU A 88 35.26 -16.67 -23.74
C LEU A 88 34.64 -16.33 -22.36
N ARG A 89 34.60 -17.32 -21.44
CA ARG A 89 34.17 -17.06 -20.05
C ARG A 89 35.07 -16.02 -19.37
N ALA A 90 36.42 -16.18 -19.53
CA ALA A 90 37.37 -15.24 -18.95
C ALA A 90 37.23 -13.83 -19.56
N TYR A 91 37.05 -13.74 -20.88
CA TYR A 91 36.82 -12.48 -21.59
C TYR A 91 35.56 -11.77 -21.10
N ILE A 92 34.38 -12.44 -21.11
CA ILE A 92 33.11 -11.87 -20.64
C ILE A 92 33.26 -11.42 -19.20
N SER A 93 33.82 -12.26 -18.33
CA SER A 93 34.03 -11.94 -16.93
C SER A 93 34.88 -10.69 -16.73
N SER A 94 35.97 -10.57 -17.49
CA SER A 94 36.86 -9.39 -17.46
C SER A 94 36.12 -8.11 -17.88
N VAL A 95 35.32 -8.18 -18.94
CA VAL A 95 34.52 -7.02 -19.43
C VAL A 95 33.51 -6.56 -18.39
N LEU A 96 32.77 -7.49 -17.78
CA LEU A 96 31.77 -7.19 -16.77
C LEU A 96 32.39 -6.69 -15.46
N GLN A 97 33.46 -7.31 -14.98
CA GLN A 97 34.18 -6.91 -13.77
C GLN A 97 34.76 -5.49 -13.86
N ARG A 98 35.22 -5.09 -15.05
CA ARG A 98 35.68 -3.69 -15.29
C ARG A 98 34.59 -2.66 -15.12
N GLN A 99 33.31 -3.06 -15.25
CA GLN A 99 32.15 -2.21 -15.03
C GLN A 99 31.61 -2.27 -13.59
N GLY A 100 32.28 -3.02 -12.70
CA GLY A 100 31.94 -3.14 -11.30
C GLY A 100 30.95 -4.26 -10.95
N TYR A 101 30.57 -5.12 -11.91
CA TYR A 101 29.71 -6.27 -11.63
C TYR A 101 30.48 -7.37 -10.89
N GLN A 102 29.81 -8.06 -9.99
CA GLN A 102 30.32 -9.29 -9.40
C GLN A 102 30.00 -10.47 -10.32
N VAL A 103 31.05 -11.18 -10.80
CA VAL A 103 30.86 -12.23 -11.79
C VAL A 103 31.29 -13.58 -11.23
N ARG A 104 30.39 -14.55 -11.32
CA ARG A 104 30.66 -15.97 -11.10
C ARG A 104 30.60 -16.70 -12.43
N THR A 105 31.30 -17.82 -12.55
CA THR A 105 31.39 -18.57 -13.80
C THR A 105 31.10 -20.04 -13.61
N ALA A 106 30.38 -20.65 -14.54
CA ALA A 106 30.16 -22.09 -14.64
C ALA A 106 30.58 -22.57 -16.05
N HIS A 107 31.01 -23.81 -16.17
CA HIS A 107 31.44 -24.37 -17.44
C HIS A 107 30.38 -25.26 -18.12
N ASN A 108 29.24 -25.46 -17.48
CA ASN A 108 28.05 -26.13 -18.01
C ASN A 108 26.80 -25.77 -17.21
N GLY A 109 25.62 -26.18 -17.74
CA GLY A 109 24.35 -25.89 -17.11
C GLY A 109 24.14 -26.56 -15.74
N ALA A 110 24.65 -27.78 -15.53
CA ALA A 110 24.50 -28.49 -14.24
C ALA A 110 25.23 -27.74 -13.10
N MET A 111 26.48 -27.33 -13.34
CA MET A 111 27.24 -26.52 -12.39
C MET A 111 26.58 -25.17 -12.15
N ALA A 112 25.96 -24.58 -13.19
CA ALA A 112 25.21 -23.32 -13.05
C ALA A 112 24.02 -23.48 -12.09
N LEU A 113 23.24 -24.56 -12.18
CA LEU A 113 22.13 -24.85 -11.28
C LEU A 113 22.59 -25.04 -9.83
N GLU A 114 23.71 -25.75 -9.60
CA GLU A 114 24.28 -25.91 -8.26
C GLU A 114 24.68 -24.55 -7.66
N MET A 115 25.27 -23.67 -8.47
CA MET A 115 25.66 -22.32 -8.04
C MET A 115 24.46 -21.43 -7.76
N ILE A 116 23.43 -21.48 -8.59
CA ILE A 116 22.18 -20.74 -8.42
C ILE A 116 21.44 -21.18 -7.15
N ALA A 117 21.46 -22.47 -6.84
CA ALA A 117 20.85 -22.99 -5.60
C ALA A 117 21.53 -22.42 -4.33
N THR A 118 22.81 -22.07 -4.41
CA THR A 118 23.56 -21.48 -3.30
C THR A 118 23.37 -19.97 -3.21
N GLU A 119 23.37 -19.28 -4.34
CA GLU A 119 23.24 -17.82 -4.43
C GLU A 119 22.58 -17.44 -5.75
N GLN A 120 21.41 -16.78 -5.64
CA GLN A 120 20.62 -16.37 -6.80
C GLN A 120 21.31 -15.19 -7.52
N PRO A 121 21.63 -15.31 -8.83
CA PRO A 121 22.19 -14.22 -9.61
C PRO A 121 21.12 -13.21 -10.00
N HIS A 122 21.52 -11.97 -10.24
CA HIS A 122 20.65 -10.91 -10.78
C HIS A 122 20.47 -11.01 -12.29
N LEU A 123 21.41 -11.68 -13.00
CA LEU A 123 21.35 -11.94 -14.44
C LEU A 123 22.22 -13.16 -14.77
N ILE A 124 21.79 -13.95 -15.75
CA ILE A 124 22.51 -15.12 -16.26
C ILE A 124 22.82 -14.87 -17.72
N LEU A 125 24.12 -15.05 -18.10
CA LEU A 125 24.52 -15.19 -19.48
C LEU A 125 24.90 -16.65 -19.71
N THR A 126 24.29 -17.31 -20.67
CA THR A 126 24.60 -18.71 -20.97
C THR A 126 24.81 -18.96 -22.46
N ASP A 127 25.80 -19.77 -22.79
CA ASP A 127 25.90 -20.29 -24.15
C ASP A 127 24.71 -21.21 -24.44
N LEU A 128 24.24 -21.14 -25.67
CA LEU A 128 23.15 -21.98 -26.15
C LEU A 128 23.57 -23.45 -26.22
N MET A 129 24.79 -23.71 -26.77
CA MET A 129 25.28 -25.03 -27.05
C MET A 129 26.42 -25.40 -26.12
N MET A 130 26.15 -26.20 -25.11
CA MET A 130 27.15 -26.70 -24.16
C MET A 130 27.06 -28.22 -24.00
N PRO A 131 28.19 -28.92 -23.72
CA PRO A 131 28.19 -30.35 -23.44
C PRO A 131 27.39 -30.67 -22.17
N GLY A 132 26.57 -31.72 -22.21
CA GLY A 132 25.75 -32.17 -21.10
C GLY A 132 24.41 -31.43 -21.08
N MET A 133 24.30 -30.37 -20.27
CA MET A 133 23.12 -29.53 -20.21
C MET A 133 23.32 -28.27 -21.07
N SER A 134 22.49 -28.09 -22.07
CA SER A 134 22.46 -26.92 -22.94
C SER A 134 21.95 -25.68 -22.27
N GLY A 135 22.18 -24.49 -22.86
CA GLY A 135 21.61 -23.25 -22.34
C GLY A 135 20.08 -23.19 -22.38
N LEU A 136 19.46 -23.88 -23.34
CA LEU A 136 17.99 -24.00 -23.40
C LEU A 136 17.41 -24.88 -22.29
N GLU A 137 18.06 -26.03 -22.01
CA GLU A 137 17.66 -26.88 -20.89
C GLU A 137 17.85 -26.16 -19.56
N LEU A 138 18.96 -25.43 -19.39
CA LEU A 138 19.19 -24.57 -18.22
C LEU A 138 18.09 -23.51 -18.09
N LEU A 139 17.70 -22.85 -19.18
CA LEU A 139 16.62 -21.87 -19.18
C LEU A 139 15.28 -22.47 -18.76
N GLN A 140 14.94 -23.66 -19.26
CA GLN A 140 13.72 -24.37 -18.90
C GLN A 140 13.67 -24.67 -17.41
N GLU A 141 14.75 -25.17 -16.80
CA GLU A 141 14.86 -25.40 -15.36
C GLU A 141 14.68 -24.11 -14.55
N ILE A 142 15.32 -23.00 -15.01
CA ILE A 142 15.18 -21.68 -14.38
C ILE A 142 13.71 -21.20 -14.43
N ARG A 143 13.01 -21.37 -15.55
CA ARG A 143 11.61 -20.92 -15.70
C ARG A 143 10.60 -21.78 -14.93
N GLN A 144 10.94 -23.02 -14.63
CA GLN A 144 10.11 -23.91 -13.79
C GLN A 144 10.24 -23.64 -12.30
N ASP A 145 11.35 -23.07 -11.84
CA ASP A 145 11.51 -22.67 -10.42
C ASP A 145 10.89 -21.27 -10.20
N ASN A 146 9.80 -21.22 -9.41
CA ASN A 146 9.11 -19.97 -9.07
C ASN A 146 10.00 -18.88 -8.47
N ARG A 147 11.13 -19.25 -7.84
CA ARG A 147 12.08 -18.30 -7.26
C ARG A 147 12.98 -17.67 -8.31
N LEU A 148 13.23 -18.39 -9.40
CA LEU A 148 14.18 -18.04 -10.45
C LEU A 148 13.49 -17.56 -11.73
N SER A 149 12.20 -17.85 -11.89
CA SER A 149 11.42 -17.60 -13.11
C SER A 149 11.50 -16.16 -13.62
N SER A 150 11.77 -15.22 -12.72
CA SER A 150 11.93 -13.80 -13.04
C SER A 150 13.39 -13.33 -13.18
N THR A 151 14.38 -14.25 -13.10
CA THR A 151 15.79 -13.91 -13.31
C THR A 151 16.06 -13.73 -14.80
N PRO A 152 16.60 -12.59 -15.25
CA PRO A 152 16.87 -12.35 -16.67
C PRO A 152 17.97 -13.28 -17.18
N VAL A 153 17.74 -13.85 -18.36
CA VAL A 153 18.65 -14.78 -19.05
C VAL A 153 18.98 -14.27 -20.45
N ILE A 154 20.27 -14.08 -20.72
CA ILE A 154 20.81 -13.78 -22.06
C ILE A 154 21.38 -15.06 -22.64
N LEU A 155 20.90 -15.48 -23.81
CA LEU A 155 21.46 -16.61 -24.57
C LEU A 155 22.49 -16.11 -25.55
N LEU A 156 23.70 -16.70 -25.47
CA LEU A 156 24.79 -16.48 -26.41
C LEU A 156 24.68 -17.52 -27.55
N THR A 157 24.62 -17.08 -28.81
CA THR A 157 24.41 -17.97 -29.95
C THR A 157 25.43 -17.73 -31.06
N ALA A 158 25.92 -18.80 -31.67
CA ALA A 158 26.88 -18.74 -32.81
C ALA A 158 26.25 -18.26 -34.13
N LYS A 159 24.91 -18.35 -34.26
CA LYS A 159 24.17 -17.97 -35.46
C LYS A 159 22.80 -17.45 -35.06
N VAL A 160 22.45 -16.24 -35.50
CA VAL A 160 21.10 -15.70 -35.39
C VAL A 160 20.32 -16.20 -36.59
N ASP A 161 20.02 -17.52 -36.64
CA ASP A 161 19.01 -18.03 -37.55
C ASP A 161 17.62 -17.74 -36.93
N ASP A 162 16.72 -17.24 -37.76
CA ASP A 162 15.37 -16.81 -37.29
C ASP A 162 14.62 -17.96 -36.58
N GLU A 163 14.84 -19.22 -36.92
CA GLU A 163 14.21 -20.38 -36.28
C GLU A 163 14.69 -20.58 -34.82
N THR A 164 16.00 -20.55 -34.58
CA THR A 164 16.58 -20.71 -33.21
C THR A 164 16.22 -19.56 -32.30
N ARG A 165 16.02 -18.36 -32.85
CA ARG A 165 15.56 -17.17 -32.13
C ARG A 165 14.10 -17.27 -31.75
N ILE A 166 13.25 -17.82 -32.62
CA ILE A 166 11.82 -18.05 -32.35
C ILE A 166 11.66 -19.11 -31.25
N GLU A 167 12.34 -20.24 -31.34
CA GLU A 167 12.32 -21.29 -30.29
C GLU A 167 12.71 -20.77 -28.92
N GLY A 168 13.74 -19.98 -28.82
CA GLY A 168 14.22 -19.49 -27.54
C GLY A 168 13.34 -18.37 -26.96
N VAL A 169 12.72 -17.50 -27.80
CA VAL A 169 11.71 -16.54 -27.35
C VAL A 169 10.48 -17.28 -26.82
N GLU A 170 10.03 -18.34 -27.49
CA GLU A 170 8.94 -19.20 -27.01
C GLU A 170 9.29 -19.92 -25.71
N GLN A 171 10.58 -20.18 -25.44
CA GLN A 171 11.07 -20.80 -24.21
C GLN A 171 11.40 -19.80 -23.08
N GLY A 172 11.20 -18.49 -23.33
CA GLY A 172 11.25 -17.46 -22.29
C GLY A 172 12.63 -16.86 -21.99
N ALA A 173 13.56 -16.84 -22.96
CA ALA A 173 14.77 -16.02 -22.86
C ALA A 173 14.44 -14.54 -22.97
N ASP A 174 15.11 -13.70 -22.16
CA ASP A 174 14.89 -12.25 -22.15
C ASP A 174 15.67 -11.53 -23.24
N ALA A 175 16.83 -12.07 -23.64
CA ALA A 175 17.63 -11.53 -24.74
C ALA A 175 18.52 -12.58 -25.40
N TYR A 176 18.98 -12.24 -26.62
CA TYR A 176 19.92 -13.03 -27.44
C TYR A 176 21.10 -12.16 -27.85
N LEU A 177 22.30 -12.70 -27.75
CA LEU A 177 23.52 -12.04 -28.19
C LEU A 177 24.27 -12.96 -29.17
N GLY A 178 24.36 -12.53 -30.45
CA GLY A 178 25.01 -13.29 -31.49
C GLY A 178 26.55 -13.24 -31.38
N LYS A 179 27.22 -14.40 -31.45
CA LYS A 179 28.68 -14.50 -31.53
C LYS A 179 29.11 -14.33 -32.99
N PRO A 180 30.13 -13.48 -33.32
CA PRO A 180 30.90 -12.65 -32.41
C PRO A 180 30.21 -11.35 -32.02
N PHE A 181 30.27 -11.00 -30.75
CA PHE A 181 29.77 -9.74 -30.19
C PHE A 181 30.94 -8.86 -29.70
N ASN A 182 30.69 -7.57 -29.58
CA ASN A 182 31.64 -6.62 -28.99
C ASN A 182 31.26 -6.23 -27.56
N ASP A 183 32.21 -5.60 -26.82
CA ASP A 183 32.02 -5.17 -25.44
C ASP A 183 30.81 -4.27 -25.29
N ARG A 184 30.53 -3.38 -26.28
CA ARG A 184 29.43 -2.42 -26.20
C ARG A 184 28.05 -3.10 -26.29
N GLU A 185 27.93 -4.10 -27.16
CA GLU A 185 26.68 -4.89 -27.29
C GLU A 185 26.41 -5.68 -26.04
N LEU A 186 27.42 -6.42 -25.53
CA LEU A 186 27.30 -7.16 -24.28
C LEU A 186 26.87 -6.26 -23.10
N LEU A 187 27.57 -5.15 -22.91
CA LEU A 187 27.30 -4.24 -21.79
C LEU A 187 25.96 -3.50 -21.96
N ALA A 188 25.55 -3.22 -23.19
CA ALA A 188 24.24 -2.59 -23.42
C ALA A 188 23.09 -3.53 -23.01
N GLU A 189 23.17 -4.81 -23.43
CA GLU A 189 22.15 -5.81 -23.14
C GLU A 189 22.05 -6.10 -21.64
N VAL A 190 23.21 -6.31 -20.98
CA VAL A 190 23.29 -6.52 -19.54
C VAL A 190 22.66 -5.34 -18.76
N ARG A 191 23.04 -4.11 -19.13
CA ARG A 191 22.49 -2.91 -18.46
C ARG A 191 20.99 -2.76 -18.67
N ASN A 192 20.49 -2.99 -19.88
CA ASN A 192 19.09 -2.88 -20.20
C ASN A 192 18.24 -3.86 -19.37
N LEU A 193 18.64 -5.13 -19.33
CA LEU A 193 17.92 -6.16 -18.59
C LEU A 193 17.98 -5.95 -17.07
N LEU A 194 19.14 -5.58 -16.53
CA LEU A 194 19.26 -5.25 -15.11
C LEU A 194 18.43 -4.03 -14.75
N ALA A 195 18.43 -2.97 -15.57
CA ALA A 195 17.62 -1.78 -15.35
C ALA A 195 16.11 -2.09 -15.41
N LEU A 196 15.68 -2.91 -16.38
CA LEU A 196 14.29 -3.37 -16.48
C LEU A 196 13.86 -4.12 -15.20
N LYS A 197 14.69 -5.08 -14.78
CA LYS A 197 14.44 -5.88 -13.57
C LYS A 197 14.38 -5.03 -12.31
N MET A 198 15.30 -4.08 -12.16
CA MET A 198 15.29 -3.14 -11.03
C MET A 198 14.06 -2.27 -11.02
N ASN A 199 13.58 -1.81 -12.19
CA ASN A 199 12.35 -1.03 -12.28
C ASN A 199 11.11 -1.86 -11.95
N GLU A 200 11.01 -3.10 -12.43
CA GLU A 200 9.94 -4.02 -12.05
C GLU A 200 9.89 -4.25 -10.54
N GLN A 201 11.05 -4.48 -9.91
CA GLN A 201 11.14 -4.66 -8.47
C GLN A 201 10.72 -3.39 -7.71
N LYS A 202 11.20 -2.21 -8.14
CA LYS A 202 10.79 -0.93 -7.55
C LYS A 202 9.29 -0.68 -7.65
N VAL A 203 8.67 -1.00 -8.77
CA VAL A 203 7.22 -0.89 -8.95
C VAL A 203 6.49 -1.84 -8.01
N LYS A 204 6.97 -3.08 -7.89
CA LYS A 204 6.42 -4.08 -6.98
C LYS A 204 6.54 -3.63 -5.51
N ASP A 205 7.71 -3.17 -5.10
CA ASP A 205 7.97 -2.68 -3.75
C ASP A 205 7.12 -1.43 -3.43
N LEU A 206 7.01 -0.50 -4.39
CA LEU A 206 6.17 0.69 -4.23
C LEU A 206 4.69 0.32 -4.13
N ASN A 207 4.20 -0.59 -4.98
CA ASN A 207 2.83 -1.07 -4.90
C ASN A 207 2.55 -1.76 -3.55
N GLN A 208 3.48 -2.59 -3.09
CA GLN A 208 3.38 -3.23 -1.78
C GLN A 208 3.37 -2.17 -0.66
N TYR A 209 4.27 -1.19 -0.70
CA TYR A 209 4.30 -0.10 0.25
C TYR A 209 3.00 0.72 0.26
N LEU A 210 2.49 1.10 -0.92
CA LEU A 210 1.22 1.83 -1.04
C LEU A 210 0.06 1.01 -0.49
N THR A 211 0.02 -0.27 -0.79
CA THR A 211 -1.04 -1.18 -0.32
C THR A 211 -0.96 -1.39 1.19
N GLU A 212 0.20 -1.74 1.73
CA GLU A 212 0.36 -2.11 3.13
C GLU A 212 0.46 -0.91 4.09
N SER A 213 1.12 0.17 3.67
CA SER A 213 1.42 1.29 4.58
C SER A 213 0.47 2.46 4.43
N VAL A 214 -0.07 2.70 3.24
CA VAL A 214 -0.94 3.85 2.97
C VAL A 214 -2.41 3.44 2.95
N LEU A 215 -2.79 2.49 2.11
CA LEU A 215 -4.21 2.11 1.97
C LEU A 215 -4.80 1.52 3.26
N ARG A 216 -4.03 0.76 4.05
CA ARG A 216 -4.48 0.21 5.35
C ARG A 216 -4.86 1.29 6.36
N ARG A 217 -4.41 2.53 6.20
CA ARG A 217 -4.80 3.63 7.09
C ARG A 217 -6.19 4.19 6.79
N PHE A 218 -6.70 3.96 5.59
CA PHE A 218 -7.92 4.57 5.08
C PHE A 218 -8.98 3.54 4.68
N LEU A 219 -8.59 2.30 4.43
CA LEU A 219 -9.47 1.23 3.99
C LEU A 219 -9.36 0.01 4.90
N PRO A 220 -10.46 -0.71 5.14
CA PRO A 220 -10.44 -2.01 5.79
C PRO A 220 -9.48 -3.00 5.10
N GLU A 221 -8.87 -3.89 5.87
CA GLU A 221 -7.85 -4.84 5.38
C GLU A 221 -8.36 -5.73 4.23
N SER A 222 -9.63 -6.13 4.29
CA SER A 222 -10.28 -6.91 3.23
C SER A 222 -10.40 -6.14 1.92
N LEU A 223 -10.65 -4.82 1.97
CA LEU A 223 -10.65 -3.96 0.77
C LEU A 223 -9.25 -3.70 0.24
N VAL A 224 -8.27 -3.56 1.13
CA VAL A 224 -6.86 -3.45 0.75
C VAL A 224 -6.38 -4.70 0.02
N SER A 225 -6.74 -5.89 0.51
CA SER A 225 -6.43 -7.16 -0.13
C SER A 225 -7.08 -7.31 -1.50
N LYS A 226 -8.34 -6.89 -1.66
CA LYS A 226 -9.05 -6.85 -2.96
C LYS A 226 -8.42 -5.83 -3.92
N ALA A 227 -7.99 -4.67 -3.40
CA ALA A 227 -7.26 -3.67 -4.18
C ALA A 227 -5.95 -4.22 -4.74
N ALA A 228 -5.19 -4.94 -3.91
CA ALA A 228 -3.95 -5.59 -4.31
C ALA A 228 -4.16 -6.69 -5.36
N ALA A 229 -5.31 -7.38 -5.31
CA ALA A 229 -5.71 -8.40 -6.30
C ALA A 229 -6.29 -7.82 -7.61
N GLY A 230 -6.54 -6.50 -7.67
CA GLY A 230 -7.18 -5.84 -8.82
C GLY A 230 -8.71 -5.93 -8.84
N ASP A 231 -9.34 -6.53 -7.84
CA ASP A 231 -10.79 -6.78 -7.75
C ASP A 231 -11.57 -5.67 -7.02
N LEU A 232 -11.00 -4.48 -6.90
CA LEU A 232 -11.57 -3.41 -6.08
C LEU A 232 -12.90 -2.86 -6.62
N GLN A 233 -13.12 -2.86 -7.92
CA GLN A 233 -14.28 -2.20 -8.54
C GLN A 233 -15.64 -2.81 -8.13
N LEU A 234 -15.71 -4.12 -7.92
CA LEU A 234 -16.96 -4.81 -7.55
C LEU A 234 -17.31 -4.68 -6.05
N ALA A 235 -16.30 -4.48 -5.20
CA ALA A 235 -16.47 -4.41 -3.75
C ALA A 235 -16.88 -3.03 -3.22
N LEU A 236 -16.94 -2.01 -4.09
CA LEU A 236 -17.11 -0.61 -3.69
C LEU A 236 -18.51 -0.06 -3.97
N GLN A 237 -19.35 -0.76 -4.73
CA GLN A 237 -20.70 -0.27 -5.03
C GLN A 237 -21.57 -0.28 -3.77
N PRO A 238 -22.34 0.81 -3.52
CA PRO A 238 -23.26 0.85 -2.39
C PRO A 238 -24.34 -0.24 -2.49
N GLU A 239 -24.47 -1.05 -1.47
CA GLU A 239 -25.46 -2.13 -1.41
C GLU A 239 -26.19 -2.18 -0.07
N PRO A 240 -27.47 -2.56 -0.03
CA PRO A 240 -28.20 -2.79 1.20
C PRO A 240 -27.63 -3.99 1.97
N ARG A 241 -27.31 -3.81 3.24
CA ARG A 241 -26.82 -4.86 4.14
C ARG A 241 -27.42 -4.73 5.53
N LEU A 242 -27.61 -5.86 6.20
CA LEU A 242 -27.83 -5.89 7.63
C LEU A 242 -26.48 -5.82 8.33
N ILE A 243 -26.24 -4.75 9.08
CA ILE A 243 -24.98 -4.51 9.80
C ILE A 243 -25.21 -4.21 11.26
N THR A 244 -24.18 -4.42 12.07
CA THR A 244 -24.12 -3.91 13.43
C THR A 244 -23.23 -2.68 13.47
N VAL A 245 -23.75 -1.59 14.00
CA VAL A 245 -23.08 -0.30 14.12
C VAL A 245 -22.75 -0.03 15.58
N LEU A 246 -21.50 0.30 15.86
CA LEU A 246 -20.98 0.72 17.16
C LEU A 246 -20.57 2.19 17.10
N PHE A 247 -21.11 2.99 18.01
CA PHE A 247 -20.64 4.34 18.31
C PHE A 247 -19.99 4.38 19.69
N SER A 248 -18.87 5.07 19.81
CA SER A 248 -18.30 5.45 21.11
C SER A 248 -17.90 6.91 21.11
N ASP A 249 -17.95 7.57 22.30
CA ASP A 249 -17.63 8.98 22.46
C ASP A 249 -17.16 9.28 23.88
N ILE A 250 -16.22 10.23 24.04
CA ILE A 250 -15.69 10.62 25.34
C ILE A 250 -16.67 11.55 26.07
N VAL A 251 -16.96 11.24 27.31
CA VAL A 251 -17.85 12.09 28.16
C VAL A 251 -17.10 13.36 28.53
N GLY A 252 -17.67 14.51 28.14
CA GLY A 252 -17.11 15.81 28.51
C GLY A 252 -15.80 16.17 27.81
N PHE A 253 -15.63 15.75 26.56
CA PHE A 253 -14.43 16.03 25.78
C PHE A 253 -14.15 17.53 25.60
N THR A 254 -15.17 18.37 25.39
CA THR A 254 -14.98 19.84 25.23
C THR A 254 -14.30 20.48 26.42
N PRO A 255 -14.78 20.36 27.67
CA PRO A 255 -14.08 20.91 28.82
C PRO A 255 -12.68 20.26 29.06
N LEU A 256 -12.52 18.99 28.71
CA LEU A 256 -11.23 18.33 28.79
C LEU A 256 -10.22 18.95 27.80
N SER A 257 -10.66 19.28 26.59
CA SER A 257 -9.84 19.91 25.57
C SER A 257 -9.32 21.28 26.00
N ASP A 258 -10.19 22.07 26.67
CA ASP A 258 -9.81 23.38 27.19
C ASP A 258 -8.78 23.28 28.32
N GLN A 259 -8.87 22.23 29.13
CA GLN A 259 -7.99 22.01 30.29
C GLN A 259 -6.58 21.53 29.89
N LEU A 260 -6.46 20.64 28.92
CA LEU A 260 -5.20 19.98 28.57
C LEU A 260 -4.30 20.81 27.65
N GLY A 261 -4.89 21.69 26.83
CA GLY A 261 -4.20 22.38 25.75
C GLY A 261 -3.88 21.47 24.55
N ALA A 262 -3.65 22.07 23.38
CA ALA A 262 -3.65 21.38 22.09
C ALA A 262 -2.66 20.20 22.00
N ARG A 263 -1.44 20.35 22.47
CA ARG A 263 -0.41 19.32 22.35
C ARG A 263 -0.70 18.08 23.20
N ARG A 264 -1.09 18.25 24.45
CA ARG A 264 -1.43 17.13 25.34
C ARG A 264 -2.72 16.44 24.88
N LEU A 265 -3.70 17.24 24.45
CA LEU A 265 -4.95 16.73 23.89
C LEU A 265 -4.69 15.84 22.66
N ALA A 266 -3.84 16.28 21.71
CA ALA A 266 -3.50 15.50 20.53
C ALA A 266 -2.82 14.16 20.88
N GLN A 267 -1.91 14.16 21.86
CA GLN A 267 -1.27 12.92 22.31
C GLN A 267 -2.29 11.95 22.93
N LEU A 268 -3.11 12.44 23.84
CA LEU A 268 -4.16 11.66 24.50
C LEU A 268 -5.13 11.08 23.49
N LEU A 269 -5.62 11.91 22.55
CA LEU A 269 -6.58 11.50 21.55
C LEU A 269 -5.99 10.43 20.62
N ASN A 270 -4.74 10.58 20.19
CA ASN A 270 -4.08 9.57 19.38
C ASN A 270 -3.92 8.24 20.13
N GLU A 271 -3.50 8.26 21.42
CA GLU A 271 -3.41 7.04 22.22
C GLU A 271 -4.79 6.37 22.40
N TYR A 272 -5.83 7.17 22.66
CA TYR A 272 -7.21 6.69 22.79
C TYR A 272 -7.70 6.07 21.47
N LEU A 273 -7.66 6.81 20.37
CA LEU A 273 -8.15 6.35 19.08
C LEU A 273 -7.41 5.10 18.59
N ASN A 274 -6.09 5.01 18.85
CA ASN A 274 -5.31 3.82 18.52
C ASN A 274 -5.80 2.59 19.30
N ALA A 275 -5.96 2.70 20.61
CA ALA A 275 -6.42 1.60 21.45
C ALA A 275 -7.85 1.16 21.11
N MET A 276 -8.75 2.11 20.79
CA MET A 276 -10.12 1.81 20.34
C MET A 276 -10.10 1.08 19.00
N THR A 277 -9.28 1.54 18.06
CA THR A 277 -9.12 0.91 16.74
C THR A 277 -8.57 -0.51 16.83
N GLU A 278 -7.55 -0.73 17.65
CA GLU A 278 -6.98 -2.06 17.89
C GLU A 278 -8.03 -3.04 18.45
N ALA A 279 -8.84 -2.60 19.41
CA ALA A 279 -9.91 -3.42 19.97
C ALA A 279 -11.01 -3.76 18.95
N ILE A 280 -11.38 -2.81 18.09
CA ILE A 280 -12.35 -3.02 17.02
C ILE A 280 -11.81 -4.01 15.99
N PHE A 281 -10.58 -3.85 15.52
CA PHE A 281 -9.96 -4.73 14.53
C PHE A 281 -9.72 -6.14 15.05
N ALA A 282 -9.27 -6.28 16.31
CA ALA A 282 -9.08 -7.58 16.95
C ALA A 282 -10.37 -8.43 16.99
N ASN A 283 -11.53 -7.78 16.96
CA ASN A 283 -12.84 -8.43 16.94
C ASN A 283 -13.48 -8.45 15.54
N GLY A 284 -12.71 -8.17 14.48
CA GLY A 284 -13.17 -8.23 13.08
C GLY A 284 -14.18 -7.13 12.73
N GLY A 285 -14.14 -6.01 13.43
CA GLY A 285 -14.87 -4.79 13.10
C GLY A 285 -14.07 -3.92 12.12
N THR A 286 -14.75 -2.99 11.48
CA THR A 286 -14.19 -2.00 10.57
C THR A 286 -14.44 -0.62 11.15
N VAL A 287 -13.39 0.19 11.33
CA VAL A 287 -13.55 1.61 11.66
C VAL A 287 -13.97 2.36 10.41
N ASP A 288 -15.14 2.96 10.42
CA ASP A 288 -15.66 3.80 9.33
C ASP A 288 -14.95 5.17 9.36
N LYS A 289 -15.09 5.87 10.47
CA LYS A 289 -14.48 7.20 10.67
C LYS A 289 -14.37 7.60 12.14
N PHE A 290 -13.52 8.57 12.37
CA PHE A 290 -13.49 9.31 13.63
C PHE A 290 -14.31 10.60 13.49
N MET A 291 -15.05 10.94 14.53
CA MET A 291 -15.84 12.17 14.62
C MET A 291 -15.41 12.97 15.86
N GLY A 292 -14.24 13.65 15.71
CA GLY A 292 -13.57 14.25 16.86
C GLY A 292 -12.99 13.17 17.77
N ASP A 293 -13.54 13.03 18.96
CA ASP A 293 -13.24 11.98 19.93
C ASP A 293 -14.14 10.75 19.80
N GLY A 294 -15.15 10.81 18.96
CA GLY A 294 -16.05 9.69 18.67
C GLY A 294 -15.50 8.73 17.63
N VAL A 295 -15.82 7.44 17.79
CA VAL A 295 -15.49 6.38 16.86
C VAL A 295 -16.76 5.73 16.32
N LEU A 296 -16.86 5.62 15.00
CA LEU A 296 -17.88 4.85 14.31
C LEU A 296 -17.26 3.57 13.76
N ALA A 297 -17.79 2.43 14.16
CA ALA A 297 -17.36 1.13 13.67
C ALA A 297 -18.54 0.27 13.17
N LEU A 298 -18.22 -0.59 12.21
CA LEU A 298 -19.15 -1.46 11.51
C LEU A 298 -18.73 -2.93 11.70
N PHE A 299 -19.72 -3.82 11.86
CA PHE A 299 -19.56 -5.28 11.84
C PHE A 299 -20.52 -5.86 10.81
N GLY A 300 -20.04 -6.75 9.94
CA GLY A 300 -20.79 -7.25 8.77
C GLY A 300 -20.56 -6.44 7.49
N ALA A 301 -19.55 -5.57 7.50
CA ALA A 301 -19.07 -4.83 6.33
C ALA A 301 -17.59 -4.45 6.49
N PRO A 302 -16.79 -4.53 5.43
CA PRO A 302 -17.10 -5.00 4.08
C PRO A 302 -17.30 -6.51 3.96
N GLU A 303 -16.86 -7.28 4.96
CA GLU A 303 -17.07 -8.72 5.01
C GLU A 303 -18.47 -9.04 5.53
N ASP A 304 -19.13 -9.95 4.85
CA ASP A 304 -20.46 -10.41 5.28
C ASP A 304 -20.33 -11.36 6.50
N LEU A 305 -21.12 -11.07 7.55
CA LEU A 305 -21.13 -11.85 8.77
C LEU A 305 -22.58 -12.16 9.18
N PRO A 306 -22.86 -13.35 9.73
CA PRO A 306 -24.17 -13.66 10.28
C PRO A 306 -24.57 -12.66 11.40
N PRO A 307 -25.85 -12.29 11.51
CA PRO A 307 -26.32 -11.29 12.48
C PRO A 307 -25.90 -11.56 13.92
N VAL A 308 -25.97 -12.82 14.35
CA VAL A 308 -25.53 -13.26 15.69
C VAL A 308 -24.05 -13.03 15.91
N GLU A 309 -23.24 -13.31 14.89
CA GLU A 309 -21.78 -13.14 14.95
C GLU A 309 -21.41 -11.65 14.99
N GLN A 310 -22.08 -10.83 14.19
CA GLN A 310 -21.91 -9.37 14.23
C GLN A 310 -22.17 -8.82 15.64
N ALA A 311 -23.28 -9.21 16.27
CA ALA A 311 -23.64 -8.78 17.61
C ALA A 311 -22.59 -9.20 18.66
N LYS A 312 -22.16 -10.47 18.63
CA LYS A 312 -21.15 -10.98 19.56
C LYS A 312 -19.82 -10.26 19.43
N ARG A 313 -19.34 -10.07 18.19
CA ARG A 313 -18.07 -9.37 17.91
C ARG A 313 -18.13 -7.89 18.31
N ALA A 314 -19.25 -7.22 18.05
CA ALA A 314 -19.43 -5.83 18.46
C ALA A 314 -19.35 -5.67 19.98
N ILE A 315 -19.97 -6.57 20.75
CA ILE A 315 -19.91 -6.52 22.20
C ILE A 315 -18.55 -6.93 22.74
N ALA A 316 -17.91 -7.92 22.16
CA ALA A 316 -16.52 -8.29 22.50
C ALA A 316 -15.55 -7.11 22.26
N ALA A 317 -15.73 -6.37 21.14
CA ALA A 317 -14.98 -5.15 20.89
C ALA A 317 -15.21 -4.08 21.97
N VAL A 318 -16.46 -3.87 22.39
CA VAL A 318 -16.78 -2.91 23.46
C VAL A 318 -16.10 -3.29 24.77
N HIS A 319 -16.12 -4.55 25.18
CA HIS A 319 -15.42 -5.01 26.38
C HIS A 319 -13.90 -4.73 26.28
N GLN A 320 -13.28 -5.09 25.15
CA GLN A 320 -11.86 -4.85 24.95
C GLN A 320 -11.52 -3.35 24.89
N MET A 321 -12.39 -2.51 24.29
CA MET A 321 -12.25 -1.05 24.31
C MET A 321 -12.28 -0.51 25.76
N HIS A 322 -13.18 -1.04 26.59
CA HIS A 322 -13.30 -0.64 28.00
C HIS A 322 -12.06 -1.05 28.83
N ASP A 323 -11.58 -2.26 28.63
CA ASP A 323 -10.34 -2.75 29.27
C ASP A 323 -9.13 -1.89 28.86
N ALA A 324 -8.99 -1.59 27.58
CA ALA A 324 -7.94 -0.72 27.07
C ALA A 324 -8.04 0.71 27.64
N LEU A 325 -9.25 1.26 27.73
CA LEU A 325 -9.49 2.56 28.35
C LEU A 325 -9.08 2.57 29.84
N THR A 326 -9.39 1.50 30.55
CA THR A 326 -8.99 1.35 31.96
C THR A 326 -7.46 1.38 32.12
N GLN A 327 -6.74 0.70 31.25
CA GLN A 327 -5.26 0.72 31.23
C GLN A 327 -4.72 2.13 30.88
N LEU A 328 -5.31 2.79 29.89
CA LEU A 328 -4.95 4.15 29.52
C LEU A 328 -5.22 5.14 30.66
N ASN A 329 -6.34 5.05 31.34
CA ASN A 329 -6.67 5.88 32.50
C ASN A 329 -5.64 5.73 33.63
N GLN A 330 -5.18 4.51 33.94
CA GLN A 330 -4.11 4.28 34.90
C GLN A 330 -2.80 4.99 34.48
N LYS A 331 -2.44 4.93 33.18
CA LYS A 331 -1.27 5.62 32.64
C LYS A 331 -1.43 7.16 32.71
N TRP A 332 -2.59 7.69 32.35
CA TRP A 332 -2.88 9.11 32.29
C TRP A 332 -3.00 9.73 33.69
N GLN A 333 -3.48 9.00 34.67
CA GLN A 333 -3.53 9.43 36.06
C GLN A 333 -2.14 9.76 36.61
N LEU A 334 -1.09 9.03 36.19
CA LEU A 334 0.30 9.34 36.53
C LEU A 334 0.83 10.65 35.87
N GLN A 335 0.08 11.20 34.93
CA GLN A 335 0.37 12.44 34.20
C GLN A 335 -0.55 13.59 34.61
N ASP A 336 -1.29 13.45 35.71
CA ASP A 336 -2.27 14.41 36.19
C ASP A 336 -3.42 14.68 35.19
N ILE A 337 -3.79 13.68 34.36
CA ILE A 337 -4.95 13.73 33.48
C ILE A 337 -6.15 13.13 34.21
N PRO A 338 -7.30 13.80 34.20
CA PRO A 338 -8.53 13.27 34.82
C PRO A 338 -8.96 11.94 34.17
N GLU A 339 -9.68 11.13 34.94
CA GLU A 339 -10.27 9.89 34.43
C GLU A 339 -11.20 10.17 33.25
N ILE A 340 -10.93 9.50 32.13
CA ILE A 340 -11.72 9.58 30.92
C ILE A 340 -12.78 8.47 30.96
N ARG A 341 -14.02 8.86 30.68
CA ARG A 341 -15.17 7.97 30.59
C ARG A 341 -15.73 8.00 29.18
N VAL A 342 -16.21 6.86 28.71
CA VAL A 342 -16.71 6.68 27.34
C VAL A 342 -18.14 6.14 27.40
N ARG A 343 -18.97 6.54 26.45
CA ARG A 343 -20.31 5.99 26.22
C ARG A 343 -20.31 5.14 24.97
N TYR A 344 -21.02 4.03 25.00
CA TYR A 344 -21.13 3.13 23.86
C TYR A 344 -22.59 2.94 23.48
N GLY A 345 -22.87 3.04 22.17
CA GLY A 345 -24.17 2.75 21.58
C GLY A 345 -24.05 1.72 20.48
N VAL A 346 -24.78 0.61 20.57
CA VAL A 346 -24.70 -0.46 19.56
C VAL A 346 -26.09 -0.80 19.04
N HIS A 347 -26.24 -0.82 17.73
CA HIS A 347 -27.49 -1.15 17.06
C HIS A 347 -27.24 -2.04 15.85
N GLN A 348 -28.17 -2.98 15.62
CA GLN A 348 -28.19 -3.81 14.43
C GLN A 348 -29.42 -3.50 13.58
N GLY A 349 -29.21 -3.27 12.28
CA GLY A 349 -30.28 -2.95 11.35
C GLY A 349 -29.78 -2.75 9.92
N ASP A 350 -30.71 -2.50 9.01
CA ASP A 350 -30.40 -2.29 7.60
C ASP A 350 -29.73 -0.93 7.36
N ALA A 351 -28.72 -0.95 6.53
CA ALA A 351 -28.03 0.23 6.01
C ALA A 351 -27.54 -0.02 4.58
N VAL A 352 -27.26 1.03 3.84
CA VAL A 352 -26.55 0.95 2.57
C VAL A 352 -25.08 1.16 2.85
N VAL A 353 -24.25 0.19 2.49
CA VAL A 353 -22.80 0.18 2.76
C VAL A 353 -22.04 0.17 1.45
N GLY A 354 -21.02 0.99 1.32
CA GLY A 354 -20.20 1.08 0.12
C GLY A 354 -19.41 2.39 0.08
N MET A 355 -18.87 2.69 -1.12
CA MET A 355 -18.21 3.98 -1.37
C MET A 355 -19.25 5.06 -1.66
N PHE A 356 -19.18 6.15 -0.91
CA PHE A 356 -20.02 7.32 -1.11
C PHE A 356 -19.12 8.55 -1.35
N GLY A 357 -19.42 9.29 -2.42
CA GLY A 357 -18.68 10.50 -2.78
C GLY A 357 -18.59 10.69 -4.28
N GLY A 358 -17.61 11.46 -4.72
CA GLY A 358 -17.30 11.73 -6.11
C GLY A 358 -15.89 11.28 -6.49
N GLU A 359 -15.47 11.59 -7.71
CA GLU A 359 -14.14 11.20 -8.25
C GLU A 359 -12.97 11.76 -7.44
N VAL A 360 -13.14 12.93 -6.81
CA VAL A 360 -12.07 13.61 -6.06
C VAL A 360 -11.93 13.06 -4.63
N ARG A 361 -13.07 12.69 -4.01
CA ARG A 361 -13.09 12.13 -2.66
C ARG A 361 -14.28 11.21 -2.50
N ALA A 362 -14.03 10.02 -2.01
CA ALA A 362 -15.05 9.06 -1.63
C ALA A 362 -14.62 8.33 -0.35
N ASP A 363 -15.58 8.09 0.54
CA ASP A 363 -15.36 7.38 1.79
C ASP A 363 -16.17 6.07 1.78
N TYR A 364 -15.56 4.98 2.24
CA TYR A 364 -16.28 3.72 2.49
C TYR A 364 -17.04 3.87 3.80
N THR A 365 -18.37 3.86 3.74
CA THR A 365 -19.21 4.15 4.90
C THR A 365 -20.57 3.47 4.82
N ALA A 366 -21.30 3.49 5.94
CA ALA A 366 -22.68 3.06 6.02
C ALA A 366 -23.63 4.26 6.13
N ILE A 367 -24.71 4.25 5.35
CA ILE A 367 -25.75 5.26 5.39
C ILE A 367 -27.10 4.60 5.65
N GLY A 368 -27.84 5.08 6.66
CA GLY A 368 -29.18 4.59 6.96
C GLY A 368 -29.65 4.89 8.38
N PRO A 369 -30.91 4.57 8.67
CA PRO A 369 -31.49 4.76 10.01
C PRO A 369 -30.70 4.02 11.10
N CYS A 370 -30.10 2.86 10.77
CA CYS A 370 -29.31 2.05 11.67
C CYS A 370 -28.16 2.86 12.29
N VAL A 371 -27.41 3.61 11.49
CA VAL A 371 -26.28 4.45 11.93
C VAL A 371 -26.77 5.53 12.91
N ASN A 372 -27.87 6.21 12.58
CA ASN A 372 -28.44 7.24 13.41
C ASN A 372 -28.96 6.72 14.75
N ILE A 373 -29.52 5.50 14.77
CA ILE A 373 -30.02 4.89 16.02
C ILE A 373 -28.83 4.56 16.93
N ALA A 374 -27.77 3.97 16.41
CA ALA A 374 -26.55 3.65 17.19
C ALA A 374 -25.93 4.91 17.83
N SER A 375 -25.80 6.00 17.06
CA SER A 375 -25.34 7.30 17.58
C SER A 375 -26.22 7.82 18.73
N ARG A 376 -27.53 7.77 18.57
CA ARG A 376 -28.46 8.24 19.62
C ARG A 376 -28.52 7.35 20.86
N LEU A 377 -28.24 6.05 20.70
CA LEU A 377 -28.06 5.15 21.84
C LEU A 377 -26.81 5.55 22.63
N GLN A 378 -25.73 5.87 21.95
CA GLN A 378 -24.51 6.36 22.58
C GLN A 378 -24.75 7.67 23.35
N GLU A 379 -25.49 8.65 22.77
CA GLU A 379 -25.77 9.93 23.42
C GLU A 379 -26.52 9.77 24.78
N VAL A 380 -27.40 8.77 24.91
CA VAL A 380 -28.23 8.53 26.10
C VAL A 380 -27.72 7.43 27.01
N ALA A 381 -26.59 6.80 26.64
CA ALA A 381 -25.93 5.83 27.50
C ALA A 381 -25.30 6.51 28.73
N ASP A 382 -25.23 5.79 29.85
CA ASP A 382 -24.55 6.25 31.04
C ASP A 382 -23.02 6.34 30.81
N PRO A 383 -22.31 7.22 31.52
CA PRO A 383 -20.83 7.24 31.47
C PRO A 383 -20.22 5.86 31.80
N ASN A 384 -19.32 5.37 30.97
CA ASN A 384 -18.80 4.00 31.00
C ASN A 384 -19.87 2.93 30.79
N GLY A 385 -21.04 3.29 30.22
CA GLY A 385 -22.13 2.37 29.95
C GLY A 385 -22.28 2.00 28.50
N VAL A 386 -22.84 0.82 28.26
CA VAL A 386 -23.17 0.29 26.93
C VAL A 386 -24.68 0.19 26.81
N LEU A 387 -25.23 0.85 25.81
CA LEU A 387 -26.64 0.75 25.49
C LEU A 387 -26.84 0.11 24.12
N VAL A 388 -27.63 -0.98 24.09
CA VAL A 388 -27.90 -1.71 22.86
C VAL A 388 -29.39 -1.74 22.55
N SER A 389 -29.71 -1.79 21.25
CA SER A 389 -31.10 -2.01 20.85
C SER A 389 -31.59 -3.42 21.17
N TRP A 390 -32.87 -3.59 21.37
CA TRP A 390 -33.48 -4.90 21.62
C TRP A 390 -33.22 -5.89 20.46
N THR A 391 -33.24 -5.41 19.23
CA THR A 391 -32.89 -6.23 18.04
C THR A 391 -31.54 -6.88 18.14
N LEU A 392 -30.54 -6.17 18.66
CA LEU A 392 -29.21 -6.71 18.90
C LEU A 392 -29.18 -7.59 20.16
N ALA A 393 -29.84 -7.15 21.24
CA ALA A 393 -29.86 -7.86 22.53
C ALA A 393 -30.38 -9.30 22.41
N GLN A 394 -31.30 -9.56 21.48
CA GLN A 394 -31.84 -10.90 21.22
C GLN A 394 -30.78 -11.92 20.74
N HIS A 395 -29.63 -11.44 20.24
CA HIS A 395 -28.51 -12.28 19.78
C HIS A 395 -27.44 -12.52 20.87
N LEU A 396 -27.62 -11.92 22.05
CA LEU A 396 -26.68 -12.02 23.16
C LEU A 396 -27.18 -13.02 24.23
N SER A 397 -26.27 -13.49 25.07
CA SER A 397 -26.62 -14.31 26.22
C SER A 397 -27.39 -13.48 27.23
N PRO A 398 -28.45 -14.05 27.87
CA PRO A 398 -29.24 -13.34 28.92
C PRO A 398 -28.37 -12.80 30.05
N ASP A 399 -27.31 -13.49 30.42
CA ASP A 399 -26.41 -13.10 31.51
C ASP A 399 -25.58 -11.83 31.20
N THR A 400 -25.50 -11.44 29.94
CA THR A 400 -24.81 -10.21 29.49
C THR A 400 -25.73 -8.97 29.67
N LEU A 401 -27.03 -9.19 29.77
CA LEU A 401 -28.04 -8.11 29.82
C LEU A 401 -28.34 -7.73 31.28
N LEU A 402 -28.22 -6.44 31.60
CA LEU A 402 -28.55 -5.94 32.97
C LEU A 402 -30.01 -5.60 33.10
N ASP A 403 -30.52 -4.68 32.28
CA ASP A 403 -31.90 -4.22 32.32
C ASP A 403 -32.44 -3.94 30.93
N SER A 404 -33.77 -3.86 30.81
CA SER A 404 -34.39 -3.40 29.57
C SER A 404 -35.39 -2.28 29.85
N ARG A 405 -35.30 -1.22 29.03
CA ARG A 405 -36.16 -0.06 29.15
C ARG A 405 -36.61 0.50 27.80
N LEU A 406 -37.65 1.28 27.79
CA LEU A 406 -38.07 2.07 26.63
C LEU A 406 -37.44 3.45 26.69
N VAL A 407 -36.72 3.83 25.63
CA VAL A 407 -36.06 5.13 25.53
C VAL A 407 -36.61 5.89 24.34
N LYS A 408 -37.00 7.16 24.57
CA LYS A 408 -37.41 8.06 23.49
C LYS A 408 -36.18 8.72 22.91
N LEU A 409 -35.82 8.28 21.71
CA LEU A 409 -34.70 8.86 20.97
C LEU A 409 -35.18 10.02 20.08
N ARG A 410 -34.35 11.06 19.95
CA ARG A 410 -34.68 12.24 19.13
C ARG A 410 -34.91 11.80 17.67
N GLY A 411 -36.04 12.21 17.06
CA GLY A 411 -36.38 11.92 15.68
C GLY A 411 -36.86 10.48 15.39
N LEU A 412 -37.13 9.67 16.42
CA LEU A 412 -37.91 8.44 16.27
C LEU A 412 -39.37 8.73 16.75
N ALA A 413 -40.35 8.26 15.97
CA ALA A 413 -41.76 8.45 16.27
C ALA A 413 -42.20 7.64 17.51
N THR A 414 -41.58 6.45 17.68
CA THR A 414 -41.92 5.52 18.80
C THR A 414 -40.70 5.31 19.70
N PRO A 415 -40.90 5.14 21.02
CA PRO A 415 -39.82 4.75 21.92
C PRO A 415 -39.19 3.42 21.49
N LEU A 416 -37.87 3.33 21.55
CA LEU A 416 -37.11 2.11 21.23
C LEU A 416 -36.89 1.31 22.52
N LYS A 417 -37.11 -0.01 22.47
CA LYS A 417 -36.71 -0.92 23.54
C LYS A 417 -35.20 -1.15 23.45
N VAL A 418 -34.51 -0.92 24.57
CA VAL A 418 -33.04 -1.00 24.69
C VAL A 418 -32.64 -1.82 25.90
N CYS A 419 -31.43 -2.31 25.93
CA CYS A 419 -30.82 -3.00 27.05
C CYS A 419 -29.49 -2.38 27.42
N SER A 420 -29.19 -2.28 28.71
CA SER A 420 -27.85 -2.02 29.22
C SER A 420 -27.06 -3.32 29.30
N ILE A 421 -25.75 -3.24 29.07
CA ILE A 421 -24.85 -4.41 29.09
C ILE A 421 -23.81 -4.23 30.20
N THR A 422 -23.45 -5.34 30.84
CA THR A 422 -22.35 -5.41 31.81
C THR A 422 -21.01 -5.20 31.06
N LEU A 423 -20.14 -4.31 31.58
CA LEU A 423 -18.74 -4.13 31.17
C LEU A 423 -17.81 -4.82 32.17
#